data_05529a8a708c12b52fec3a42542f9799
#
_entry.id   05529a8a708c12b52fec3a42542f9799
#
_cell.length_a   1.000
_cell.length_b   1.000
_cell.length_c   1.000
_cell.angle_alpha   90.00
_cell.angle_beta   90.00
_cell.angle_gamma   90.00
#
_symmetry.space_group_name_H-M   'P 1'
#
loop_
_entity.id
_entity.type
_entity.pdbx_description
1 polymer ?
#
loop_
_entity_poly.entity_id
_entity_poly.type
_entity_poly.pdbx_seq_one_letter_code
_entity_poly.pdbx_strand_id
1 'polypeptide(L)'
;MDFLAREDICSKHGIEKQISERTARRYLNTLGYRWSSPKKGQYADGHERDDVVYYREQVFLPQWRRIQDRMECWIGLDAGPEQGPRMPGLRVITWFHDESIFYAHDRRKKGWYHKDAPAKPYKKGDGASLMIADFVSADFGWLRSPDEKQSARRIMKPGKVKDGYFTSDDIQSQAEEAIRICKECWPQYEHIFIYDNASTHLKRPEDSLSARRMPKNMPKEGNNWGIEVTKRDPITQKPICNPDGSHQKVKIRMGDARFADGTPQPLYFPEGHAREGVFKGMVTILEERGFQNMSKIRAECKGFKCLPGATSCCCRRILYN
;
A
#
# COMPACT_ATOMS: atom_id res chain seq x y z
N MET A 1 -22.21 -9.23 -36.18
CA MET A 1 -23.04 -9.60 -37.35
C MET A 1 -23.00 -11.10 -37.59
N ASP A 2 -21.85 -11.74 -37.52
CA ASP A 2 -21.67 -13.17 -37.80
C ASP A 2 -22.53 -14.09 -36.92
N PHE A 3 -22.81 -13.70 -35.67
CA PHE A 3 -23.68 -14.44 -34.77
C PHE A 3 -25.15 -14.51 -35.28
N LEU A 4 -25.68 -13.40 -35.81
CA LEU A 4 -27.04 -13.34 -36.34
C LEU A 4 -27.16 -13.93 -37.75
N ALA A 5 -26.06 -14.27 -38.40
CA ALA A 5 -26.01 -14.96 -39.69
C ALA A 5 -25.90 -16.49 -39.56
N ARG A 6 -25.78 -17.02 -38.36
CA ARG A 6 -25.66 -18.47 -38.11
C ARG A 6 -26.99 -19.16 -38.35
N GLU A 7 -26.98 -20.25 -39.10
CA GLU A 7 -28.21 -21.02 -39.48
C GLU A 7 -29.00 -21.50 -38.26
N ASP A 8 -28.29 -21.95 -37.21
CA ASP A 8 -28.92 -22.42 -35.97
C ASP A 8 -29.67 -21.28 -35.26
N ILE A 9 -29.13 -20.06 -35.28
CA ILE A 9 -29.77 -18.87 -34.68
C ILE A 9 -30.92 -18.38 -35.53
N CYS A 10 -30.76 -18.32 -36.87
CA CYS A 10 -31.79 -17.93 -37.78
C CYS A 10 -33.02 -18.86 -37.68
N SER A 11 -32.77 -20.17 -37.67
CA SER A 11 -33.86 -21.20 -37.54
C SER A 11 -34.57 -21.09 -36.19
N LYS A 12 -33.79 -20.97 -35.09
CA LYS A 12 -34.34 -20.87 -33.74
C LYS A 12 -35.23 -19.67 -33.50
N HIS A 13 -34.92 -18.56 -34.15
CA HIS A 13 -35.60 -17.25 -33.95
C HIS A 13 -36.45 -16.78 -35.15
N GLY A 14 -36.67 -17.64 -36.13
CA GLY A 14 -37.52 -17.32 -37.31
C GLY A 14 -36.96 -16.14 -38.14
N ILE A 15 -35.64 -16.01 -38.26
CA ILE A 15 -35.01 -14.96 -39.04
C ILE A 15 -34.88 -15.42 -40.49
N GLU A 16 -35.79 -14.98 -41.35
CA GLU A 16 -35.81 -15.38 -42.77
C GLU A 16 -34.76 -14.67 -43.63
N LYS A 17 -34.36 -13.47 -43.26
CA LYS A 17 -33.36 -12.67 -44.01
C LYS A 17 -32.29 -12.11 -43.07
N GLN A 18 -31.06 -12.15 -43.55
CA GLN A 18 -29.94 -11.57 -42.87
C GLN A 18 -30.15 -10.08 -42.57
N ILE A 19 -29.99 -9.69 -41.32
CA ILE A 19 -30.18 -8.32 -40.84
C ILE A 19 -28.98 -7.46 -41.23
N SER A 20 -29.23 -6.30 -41.87
CA SER A 20 -28.16 -5.37 -42.20
C SER A 20 -27.59 -4.70 -40.95
N GLU A 21 -26.32 -4.29 -41.00
CA GLU A 21 -25.66 -3.56 -39.92
C GLU A 21 -26.45 -2.31 -39.47
N ARG A 22 -27.00 -1.58 -40.39
CA ARG A 22 -27.87 -0.41 -40.11
C ARG A 22 -29.11 -0.81 -39.31
N THR A 23 -29.73 -1.91 -39.65
CA THR A 23 -30.92 -2.43 -38.96
C THR A 23 -30.55 -2.92 -37.56
N ALA A 24 -29.42 -3.63 -37.41
CA ALA A 24 -28.92 -4.07 -36.11
C ALA A 24 -28.62 -2.89 -35.16
N ARG A 25 -27.98 -1.82 -35.68
CA ARG A 25 -27.75 -0.59 -34.92
C ARG A 25 -29.04 0.10 -34.48
N ARG A 26 -30.07 0.14 -35.36
CA ARG A 26 -31.37 0.67 -35.01
C ARG A 26 -32.03 -0.10 -33.89
N TYR A 27 -32.03 -1.44 -33.96
CA TYR A 27 -32.56 -2.29 -32.90
C TYR A 27 -31.81 -2.13 -31.57
N LEU A 28 -30.50 -2.07 -31.60
CA LEU A 28 -29.70 -1.80 -30.39
C LEU A 28 -30.12 -0.45 -29.77
N ASN A 29 -30.29 0.60 -30.57
CA ASN A 29 -30.75 1.89 -30.05
C ASN A 29 -32.16 1.84 -29.46
N THR A 30 -33.08 1.11 -30.11
CA THR A 30 -34.45 0.91 -29.61
C THR A 30 -34.44 0.14 -28.28
N LEU A 31 -33.53 -0.83 -28.12
CA LEU A 31 -33.32 -1.59 -26.91
C LEU A 31 -32.54 -0.81 -25.82
N GLY A 32 -32.24 0.46 -26.04
CA GLY A 32 -31.56 1.30 -25.05
C GLY A 32 -30.03 1.27 -25.09
N TYR A 33 -29.43 0.50 -26.00
CA TYR A 33 -27.97 0.51 -26.14
C TYR A 33 -27.50 1.76 -26.89
N ARG A 34 -26.36 2.30 -26.46
CA ARG A 34 -25.68 3.43 -27.11
C ARG A 34 -24.24 3.04 -27.40
N TRP A 35 -23.75 3.40 -28.59
CA TRP A 35 -22.32 3.29 -28.87
C TRP A 35 -21.58 4.32 -28.03
N SER A 36 -20.96 3.88 -26.97
CA SER A 36 -20.21 4.72 -26.04
C SER A 36 -19.05 3.92 -25.43
N SER A 37 -18.06 4.58 -24.89
CA SER A 37 -17.07 3.90 -24.05
C SER A 37 -17.78 3.26 -22.85
N PRO A 38 -17.37 2.06 -22.41
CA PRO A 38 -17.93 1.47 -21.20
C PRO A 38 -17.74 2.45 -20.03
N LYS A 39 -18.75 2.55 -19.18
CA LYS A 39 -18.61 3.31 -17.94
C LYS A 39 -17.44 2.73 -17.18
N LYS A 40 -16.53 3.58 -16.67
CA LYS A 40 -15.50 3.14 -15.76
C LYS A 40 -16.21 2.57 -14.51
N GLY A 41 -16.09 1.29 -14.31
CA GLY A 41 -16.48 0.63 -13.07
C GLY A 41 -15.30 0.60 -12.08
N GLN A 42 -15.56 0.10 -10.88
CA GLN A 42 -14.50 -0.24 -9.96
C GLN A 42 -13.66 -1.38 -10.55
N TYR A 43 -12.37 -1.39 -10.27
CA TYR A 43 -11.52 -2.52 -10.61
C TYR A 43 -11.91 -3.73 -9.74
N ALA A 44 -11.91 -4.93 -10.33
CA ALA A 44 -11.96 -6.18 -9.57
C ALA A 44 -10.56 -6.42 -8.96
N ASP A 45 -10.27 -5.75 -7.85
CA ASP A 45 -8.92 -5.70 -7.25
C ASP A 45 -8.75 -6.62 -6.04
N GLY A 46 -9.65 -7.56 -5.85
CA GLY A 46 -9.58 -8.54 -4.76
C GLY A 46 -10.14 -8.06 -3.43
N HIS A 47 -11.03 -7.08 -3.41
CA HIS A 47 -11.77 -6.63 -2.22
C HIS A 47 -12.45 -7.77 -1.44
N GLU A 48 -12.88 -8.82 -2.12
CA GLU A 48 -13.56 -9.97 -1.55
C GLU A 48 -12.63 -11.17 -1.31
N ARG A 49 -11.32 -10.97 -1.26
CA ARG A 49 -10.39 -12.00 -0.79
C ARG A 49 -10.59 -12.24 0.69
N ASP A 50 -10.48 -13.48 1.13
CA ASP A 50 -10.72 -13.89 2.53
C ASP A 50 -9.88 -13.07 3.53
N ASP A 51 -8.63 -12.79 3.21
CA ASP A 51 -7.74 -12.01 4.06
C ASP A 51 -8.15 -10.53 4.15
N VAL A 52 -8.66 -9.94 3.07
CA VAL A 52 -9.16 -8.56 3.02
C VAL A 52 -10.48 -8.45 3.77
N VAL A 53 -11.40 -9.40 3.56
CA VAL A 53 -12.68 -9.47 4.28
C VAL A 53 -12.43 -9.64 5.77
N TYR A 54 -11.54 -10.57 6.17
CA TYR A 54 -11.16 -10.76 7.57
C TYR A 54 -10.63 -9.47 8.20
N TYR A 55 -9.69 -8.79 7.53
CA TYR A 55 -9.14 -7.53 8.04
C TYR A 55 -10.23 -6.47 8.20
N ARG A 56 -11.07 -6.30 7.18
CA ARG A 56 -12.18 -5.34 7.19
C ARG A 56 -13.13 -5.60 8.36
N GLU A 57 -13.62 -6.84 8.50
CA GLU A 57 -14.67 -7.18 9.46
C GLU A 57 -14.16 -7.37 10.90
N GLN A 58 -12.95 -7.92 11.06
CA GLN A 58 -12.43 -8.31 12.37
C GLN A 58 -11.42 -7.31 12.94
N VAL A 59 -10.85 -6.43 12.12
CA VAL A 59 -9.83 -5.48 12.57
C VAL A 59 -10.28 -4.05 12.35
N PHE A 60 -10.52 -3.64 11.10
CA PHE A 60 -10.80 -2.25 10.75
C PHE A 60 -12.15 -1.75 11.31
N LEU A 61 -13.26 -2.42 10.98
CA LEU A 61 -14.60 -1.98 11.41
C LEU A 61 -14.78 -1.96 12.94
N PRO A 62 -14.27 -2.93 13.72
CA PRO A 62 -14.33 -2.84 15.18
C PRO A 62 -13.56 -1.63 15.75
N GLN A 63 -12.42 -1.28 15.17
CA GLN A 63 -11.66 -0.10 15.57
C GLN A 63 -12.39 1.19 15.16
N TRP A 64 -12.91 1.24 13.94
CA TRP A 64 -13.69 2.36 13.43
C TRP A 64 -14.91 2.67 14.33
N ARG A 65 -15.69 1.64 14.70
CA ARG A 65 -16.84 1.80 15.58
C ARG A 65 -16.51 2.39 16.94
N ARG A 66 -15.29 2.19 17.46
CA ARG A 66 -14.86 2.76 18.75
C ARG A 66 -14.61 4.26 18.69
N ILE A 67 -14.34 4.80 17.51
CA ILE A 67 -13.97 6.20 17.32
C ILE A 67 -15.07 7.02 16.65
N GLN A 68 -15.95 6.39 15.86
CA GLN A 68 -16.96 7.10 15.07
C GLN A 68 -17.92 7.95 15.94
N ASP A 69 -18.26 7.50 17.16
CA ASP A 69 -19.14 8.23 18.08
C ASP A 69 -18.49 9.52 18.64
N ARG A 70 -17.18 9.67 18.44
CA ARG A 70 -16.41 10.87 18.79
C ARG A 70 -16.07 11.73 17.57
N MET A 71 -16.48 11.32 16.38
CA MET A 71 -16.31 12.08 15.13
C MET A 71 -17.52 12.98 14.90
N GLU A 72 -17.34 14.05 14.12
CA GLU A 72 -18.45 14.84 13.60
C GLU A 72 -19.16 14.08 12.47
N CYS A 73 -20.49 14.13 12.47
CA CYS A 73 -21.30 13.60 11.39
C CYS A 73 -21.69 14.74 10.45
N TRP A 74 -21.33 14.62 9.17
CA TRP A 74 -21.61 15.62 8.15
C TRP A 74 -22.72 15.11 7.22
N ILE A 75 -23.84 15.84 7.16
CA ILE A 75 -24.99 15.50 6.32
C ILE A 75 -25.03 16.44 5.11
N GLY A 76 -24.55 15.96 3.97
CA GLY A 76 -24.54 16.71 2.70
C GLY A 76 -23.53 17.87 2.69
N LEU A 77 -23.40 18.49 1.52
CA LEU A 77 -22.42 19.56 1.30
C LEU A 77 -22.84 20.91 1.91
N ASP A 78 -24.13 21.14 2.09
CA ASP A 78 -24.68 22.41 2.55
C ASP A 78 -25.31 22.33 3.96
N ALA A 79 -25.40 21.14 4.54
CA ALA A 79 -25.88 20.94 5.89
C ALA A 79 -24.72 21.03 6.86
N GLY A 80 -24.83 21.84 7.90
CA GLY A 80 -23.85 21.85 8.98
C GLY A 80 -23.73 20.48 9.65
N PRO A 81 -22.80 20.34 10.61
CA PRO A 81 -22.61 19.09 11.32
C PRO A 81 -23.88 18.67 12.05
N GLU A 82 -24.27 17.41 11.94
CA GLU A 82 -25.34 16.85 12.77
C GLU A 82 -24.82 16.78 14.21
N GLN A 83 -25.46 17.52 15.10
CA GLN A 83 -25.15 17.45 16.54
C GLN A 83 -25.78 16.20 17.14
N GLY A 84 -25.07 15.07 17.03
CA GLY A 84 -25.40 13.85 17.77
C GLY A 84 -24.91 13.92 19.23
N PRO A 85 -25.36 13.01 20.12
CA PRO A 85 -24.82 12.88 21.46
C PRO A 85 -23.33 12.56 21.38
N ARG A 86 -22.48 13.50 21.78
CA ARG A 86 -21.05 13.32 21.85
C ARG A 86 -20.69 12.41 23.02
N MET A 87 -19.97 11.33 22.72
CA MET A 87 -19.38 10.52 23.79
C MET A 87 -18.35 11.35 24.56
N PRO A 88 -18.19 11.14 25.88
CA PRO A 88 -17.15 11.79 26.67
C PRO A 88 -15.77 11.40 26.09
N GLY A 89 -14.90 12.39 25.95
CA GLY A 89 -13.54 12.21 25.42
C GLY A 89 -13.15 13.27 24.39
N LEU A 90 -11.93 13.18 23.89
CA LEU A 90 -11.47 14.07 22.84
C LEU A 90 -12.20 13.76 21.53
N ARG A 91 -12.63 14.79 20.84
CA ARG A 91 -13.16 14.66 19.47
C ARG A 91 -12.08 14.10 18.57
N VAL A 92 -12.45 13.17 17.69
CA VAL A 92 -11.56 12.52 16.72
C VAL A 92 -11.68 13.22 15.37
N ILE A 93 -10.52 13.57 14.82
CA ILE A 93 -10.38 14.05 13.45
C ILE A 93 -9.69 12.98 12.63
N THR A 94 -10.31 12.57 11.53
CA THR A 94 -9.72 11.59 10.61
C THR A 94 -9.10 12.29 9.40
N TRP A 95 -7.86 11.93 9.10
CA TRP A 95 -7.09 12.42 7.97
C TRP A 95 -6.87 11.27 6.99
N PHE A 96 -7.41 11.41 5.79
CA PHE A 96 -7.21 10.43 4.70
C PHE A 96 -6.05 10.89 3.84
N HIS A 97 -5.10 10.00 3.60
CA HIS A 97 -3.95 10.23 2.74
C HIS A 97 -4.15 9.54 1.39
N ASP A 98 -3.80 10.25 0.31
CA ASP A 98 -3.76 9.68 -1.04
C ASP A 98 -2.78 10.44 -1.93
N GLU A 99 -2.30 9.77 -2.99
CA GLU A 99 -1.46 10.34 -4.03
C GLU A 99 -2.23 10.45 -5.36
N SER A 100 -2.21 11.64 -5.94
CA SER A 100 -2.82 11.89 -7.25
C SER A 100 -1.78 12.35 -8.26
N ILE A 101 -1.80 11.76 -9.47
CA ILE A 101 -0.91 12.14 -10.57
C ILE A 101 -1.69 12.89 -11.64
N PHE A 102 -1.21 14.08 -11.98
CA PHE A 102 -1.74 14.93 -13.04
C PHE A 102 -0.77 14.94 -14.22
N TYR A 103 -1.31 14.85 -15.43
CA TYR A 103 -0.54 14.85 -16.67
C TYR A 103 -0.83 16.10 -17.50
N ALA A 104 0.21 16.70 -18.08
CA ALA A 104 0.07 17.94 -18.87
C ALA A 104 -0.85 17.78 -20.10
N HIS A 105 -0.96 16.57 -20.63
CA HIS A 105 -1.82 16.25 -21.76
C HIS A 105 -3.00 15.35 -21.33
N ASP A 106 -3.53 15.52 -20.12
CA ASP A 106 -4.72 14.82 -19.67
C ASP A 106 -5.91 15.21 -20.53
N ARG A 107 -6.30 14.30 -21.42
CA ARG A 107 -7.37 14.53 -22.38
C ARG A 107 -8.69 14.07 -21.79
N ARG A 108 -9.62 14.99 -21.64
CA ARG A 108 -11.01 14.62 -21.38
C ARG A 108 -11.54 13.85 -22.59
N LYS A 109 -11.86 12.58 -22.41
CA LYS A 109 -12.34 11.70 -23.49
C LYS A 109 -13.71 12.09 -24.03
N LYS A 110 -14.48 12.93 -23.32
CA LYS A 110 -15.80 13.45 -23.71
C LYS A 110 -15.98 14.88 -23.25
N GLY A 111 -16.59 15.70 -24.08
CA GLY A 111 -16.91 17.11 -23.78
C GLY A 111 -17.97 17.63 -24.74
N TRP A 112 -18.52 18.80 -24.45
CA TRP A 112 -19.37 19.53 -25.36
C TRP A 112 -18.47 20.36 -26.27
N TYR A 113 -18.51 20.08 -27.56
CA TYR A 113 -17.78 20.81 -28.58
C TYR A 113 -18.77 21.46 -29.52
N HIS A 114 -18.48 22.69 -29.95
CA HIS A 114 -19.27 23.32 -31.01
C HIS A 114 -19.16 22.46 -32.28
N LYS A 115 -20.25 22.29 -33.01
CA LYS A 115 -20.32 21.44 -34.21
C LYS A 115 -19.27 21.79 -35.29
N ASP A 116 -18.91 23.08 -35.37
CA ASP A 116 -17.96 23.62 -36.35
C ASP A 116 -16.54 23.80 -35.71
N ALA A 117 -16.27 23.28 -34.50
CA ALA A 117 -14.95 23.40 -33.90
C ALA A 117 -13.91 22.61 -34.70
N PRO A 118 -12.82 23.27 -35.16
CA PRO A 118 -11.78 22.58 -35.92
C PRO A 118 -11.06 21.55 -35.10
N ALA A 119 -10.63 20.46 -35.73
CA ALA A 119 -9.74 19.48 -35.11
C ALA A 119 -8.43 20.15 -34.71
N LYS A 120 -8.08 20.09 -33.41
CA LYS A 120 -6.80 20.60 -32.91
C LYS A 120 -5.80 19.45 -32.83
N PRO A 121 -4.59 19.57 -33.42
CA PRO A 121 -3.56 18.58 -33.24
C PRO A 121 -3.09 18.57 -31.79
N TYR A 122 -3.03 17.39 -31.19
CA TYR A 122 -2.51 17.19 -29.84
C TYR A 122 -1.09 16.67 -29.88
N LYS A 123 -0.30 17.07 -28.88
CA LYS A 123 1.02 16.49 -28.67
C LYS A 123 0.90 14.99 -28.35
N LYS A 124 1.82 14.18 -28.85
CA LYS A 124 1.86 12.75 -28.58
C LYS A 124 2.31 12.49 -27.14
N GLY A 125 1.64 11.54 -26.44
CA GLY A 125 1.96 11.12 -25.07
C GLY A 125 1.26 11.94 -23.98
N ASP A 126 1.43 11.54 -22.72
CA ASP A 126 0.76 12.15 -21.56
C ASP A 126 1.41 13.47 -21.13
N GLY A 127 2.63 13.75 -21.59
CA GLY A 127 3.38 14.96 -21.25
C GLY A 127 4.04 14.89 -19.88
N ALA A 128 4.37 16.06 -19.34
CA ALA A 128 4.94 16.15 -18.00
C ALA A 128 3.89 15.73 -16.95
N SER A 129 4.33 14.98 -15.95
CA SER A 129 3.50 14.58 -14.82
C SER A 129 3.86 15.39 -13.57
N LEU A 130 2.86 15.66 -12.75
CA LEU A 130 2.97 16.23 -11.43
C LEU A 130 2.21 15.32 -10.46
N MET A 131 2.86 14.87 -9.41
CA MET A 131 2.24 14.10 -8.33
C MET A 131 2.03 15.01 -7.13
N ILE A 132 0.88 14.88 -6.50
CA ILE A 132 0.54 15.54 -5.24
C ILE A 132 0.13 14.45 -4.27
N ALA A 133 0.81 14.39 -3.11
CA ALA A 133 0.41 13.59 -1.97
C ALA A 133 -0.04 14.53 -0.85
N ASP A 134 -1.23 14.29 -0.28
CA ASP A 134 -1.79 15.18 0.74
C ASP A 134 -2.72 14.43 1.69
N PHE A 135 -3.06 15.10 2.78
CA PHE A 135 -4.06 14.64 3.75
C PHE A 135 -5.31 15.51 3.64
N VAL A 136 -6.46 14.88 3.74
CA VAL A 136 -7.77 15.56 3.74
C VAL A 136 -8.66 15.04 4.85
N SER A 137 -9.38 15.93 5.51
CA SER A 137 -10.44 15.59 6.49
C SER A 137 -11.76 16.24 6.10
N ALA A 138 -12.85 15.68 6.57
CA ALA A 138 -14.17 16.30 6.45
C ALA A 138 -14.28 17.60 7.30
N ASP A 139 -13.51 17.67 8.38
CA ASP A 139 -13.58 18.77 9.36
C ASP A 139 -12.84 20.03 8.90
N PHE A 140 -11.65 19.85 8.29
CA PHE A 140 -10.73 20.97 7.98
C PHE A 140 -10.34 21.06 6.51
N GLY A 141 -10.80 20.10 5.67
CA GLY A 141 -10.32 19.98 4.28
C GLY A 141 -8.86 19.52 4.24
N TRP A 142 -8.05 20.18 3.42
CA TRP A 142 -6.61 19.86 3.28
C TRP A 142 -5.83 20.22 4.53
N LEU A 143 -4.88 19.37 4.92
CA LEU A 143 -4.06 19.57 6.12
C LEU A 143 -3.08 20.73 5.94
N ARG A 144 -3.40 21.84 6.59
CA ARG A 144 -2.55 23.07 6.68
C ARG A 144 -2.83 23.77 8.00
N SER A 145 -1.85 24.53 8.47
CA SER A 145 -2.07 25.41 9.61
C SER A 145 -3.19 26.42 9.33
N PRO A 146 -3.89 26.95 10.37
CA PRO A 146 -4.95 27.93 10.18
C PRO A 146 -4.52 29.22 9.45
N ASP A 147 -3.24 29.57 9.53
CA ASP A 147 -2.64 30.71 8.83
C ASP A 147 -2.10 30.36 7.42
N GLU A 148 -2.34 29.11 6.98
CA GLU A 148 -1.92 28.52 5.71
C GLU A 148 -0.41 28.52 5.42
N LYS A 149 0.43 28.85 6.40
CA LYS A 149 1.89 28.91 6.21
C LYS A 149 2.57 27.56 6.29
N GLN A 150 1.96 26.58 6.95
CA GLN A 150 2.48 25.23 7.10
C GLN A 150 1.56 24.23 6.42
N SER A 151 2.12 23.27 5.70
CA SER A 151 1.39 22.21 5.03
C SER A 151 2.24 20.96 4.91
N ALA A 152 1.64 19.79 5.17
CA ALA A 152 2.29 18.51 4.96
C ALA A 152 2.24 18.02 3.49
N ARG A 153 1.64 18.81 2.60
CA ARG A 153 1.54 18.49 1.17
C ARG A 153 2.91 18.24 0.56
N ARG A 154 3.03 17.18 -0.25
CA ARG A 154 4.19 16.91 -1.08
C ARG A 154 3.83 17.08 -2.55
N ILE A 155 4.64 17.83 -3.27
CA ILE A 155 4.49 18.03 -4.72
C ILE A 155 5.80 17.60 -5.36
N MET A 156 5.74 16.68 -6.32
CA MET A 156 6.92 16.20 -7.03
C MET A 156 6.64 15.91 -8.50
N LYS A 157 7.69 15.91 -9.30
CA LYS A 157 7.68 15.49 -10.71
C LYS A 157 8.25 14.09 -10.79
N PRO A 158 7.41 13.02 -10.85
CA PRO A 158 7.92 11.66 -10.83
C PRO A 158 8.77 11.33 -12.07
N GLY A 159 9.84 10.57 -11.89
CA GLY A 159 10.71 10.06 -12.94
C GLY A 159 12.19 10.05 -12.59
N LYS A 160 12.95 9.09 -13.18
CA LYS A 160 14.38 8.84 -12.88
C LYS A 160 15.30 10.08 -13.03
N VAL A 161 14.98 10.96 -13.97
CA VAL A 161 15.79 12.15 -14.33
C VAL A 161 15.17 13.44 -13.71
N LYS A 162 14.14 13.30 -12.87
CA LYS A 162 13.44 14.40 -12.20
C LYS A 162 13.61 14.24 -10.68
N ASP A 163 12.51 14.32 -9.95
CA ASP A 163 12.52 14.24 -8.48
C ASP A 163 12.57 12.80 -7.94
N GLY A 164 12.67 11.79 -8.82
CA GLY A 164 12.63 10.39 -8.45
C GLY A 164 11.22 9.81 -8.35
N TYR A 165 11.02 8.92 -7.42
CA TYR A 165 9.73 8.30 -7.11
C TYR A 165 9.40 8.52 -5.64
N PHE A 166 8.12 8.68 -5.34
CA PHE A 166 7.65 8.82 -3.98
C PHE A 166 7.87 7.50 -3.22
N THR A 167 8.64 7.59 -2.15
CA THR A 167 9.12 6.43 -1.39
C THR A 167 8.47 6.35 -0.02
N SER A 168 8.67 5.23 0.68
CA SER A 168 8.23 5.09 2.07
C SER A 168 8.90 6.09 3.01
N ASP A 169 10.13 6.51 2.70
CA ASP A 169 10.86 7.49 3.51
C ASP A 169 10.22 8.90 3.33
N ASP A 170 9.74 9.21 2.11
CA ASP A 170 9.00 10.45 1.84
C ASP A 170 7.65 10.45 2.57
N ILE A 171 6.93 9.31 2.56
CA ILE A 171 5.67 9.14 3.28
C ILE A 171 5.88 9.30 4.79
N GLN A 172 6.93 8.69 5.35
CA GLN A 172 7.25 8.85 6.76
C GLN A 172 7.53 10.31 7.12
N SER A 173 8.38 10.98 6.35
CA SER A 173 8.68 12.41 6.55
C SER A 173 7.43 13.29 6.43
N GLN A 174 6.54 12.97 5.48
CA GLN A 174 5.26 13.65 5.33
C GLN A 174 4.35 13.43 6.54
N ALA A 175 4.28 12.20 7.05
CA ALA A 175 3.49 11.86 8.24
C ALA A 175 3.99 12.58 9.50
N GLU A 176 5.31 12.64 9.70
CA GLU A 176 5.92 13.36 10.81
C GLU A 176 5.57 14.86 10.78
N GLU A 177 5.61 15.47 9.61
CA GLU A 177 5.20 16.86 9.41
C GLU A 177 3.70 17.06 9.67
N ALA A 178 2.86 16.16 9.16
CA ALA A 178 1.42 16.19 9.41
C ALA A 178 1.09 16.10 10.91
N ILE A 179 1.75 15.17 11.61
CA ILE A 179 1.58 14.99 13.07
C ILE A 179 2.04 16.25 13.81
N ARG A 180 3.16 16.86 13.40
CA ARG A 180 3.66 18.09 14.01
C ARG A 180 2.63 19.22 13.87
N ILE A 181 2.13 19.46 12.67
CA ILE A 181 1.10 20.49 12.42
C ILE A 181 -0.15 20.26 13.25
N CYS A 182 -0.64 19.00 13.30
CA CYS A 182 -1.81 18.66 14.09
C CYS A 182 -1.61 18.94 15.59
N LYS A 183 -0.44 18.57 16.14
CA LYS A 183 -0.11 18.80 17.55
C LYS A 183 0.02 20.29 17.90
N GLU A 184 0.55 21.09 17.00
CA GLU A 184 0.75 22.52 17.19
C GLU A 184 -0.56 23.30 17.03
N CYS A 185 -1.35 22.98 16.01
CA CYS A 185 -2.52 23.75 15.64
C CYS A 185 -3.81 23.31 16.32
N TRP A 186 -3.95 22.01 16.61
CA TRP A 186 -5.19 21.42 17.14
C TRP A 186 -4.94 20.39 18.24
N PRO A 187 -4.19 20.74 19.31
CA PRO A 187 -3.87 19.82 20.41
C PRO A 187 -5.08 19.31 21.19
N GLN A 188 -6.24 19.97 21.03
CA GLN A 188 -7.51 19.63 21.68
C GLN A 188 -8.24 18.47 21.03
N TYR A 189 -7.76 17.94 19.91
CA TYR A 189 -8.35 16.80 19.19
C TYR A 189 -7.46 15.59 19.21
N GLU A 190 -8.04 14.41 19.06
CA GLU A 190 -7.34 13.18 18.72
C GLU A 190 -7.27 13.07 17.19
N HIS A 191 -6.09 12.83 16.64
CA HIS A 191 -5.87 12.76 15.20
C HIS A 191 -5.57 11.33 14.76
N ILE A 192 -6.33 10.84 13.79
CA ILE A 192 -6.17 9.50 13.21
C ILE A 192 -5.85 9.65 11.72
N PHE A 193 -4.73 9.06 11.31
CA PHE A 193 -4.27 9.06 9.93
C PHE A 193 -4.62 7.72 9.27
N ILE A 194 -5.26 7.79 8.11
CA ILE A 194 -5.76 6.64 7.35
C ILE A 194 -5.03 6.60 6.01
N TYR A 195 -4.36 5.48 5.77
CA TYR A 195 -3.65 5.19 4.54
C TYR A 195 -4.28 3.99 3.84
N ASP A 196 -4.14 3.92 2.53
CA ASP A 196 -4.45 2.71 1.80
C ASP A 196 -3.40 1.61 2.06
N ASN A 197 -3.61 0.42 1.52
CA ASN A 197 -2.72 -0.73 1.71
C ASN A 197 -1.64 -0.82 0.62
N ALA A 198 -1.16 0.30 0.08
CA ALA A 198 -0.07 0.31 -0.88
C ALA A 198 1.23 -0.23 -0.28
N SER A 199 2.05 -0.88 -1.10
CA SER A 199 3.33 -1.47 -0.65
C SER A 199 4.31 -0.44 -0.09
N THR A 200 4.20 0.81 -0.51
CA THR A 200 4.97 1.95 -0.01
C THR A 200 4.63 2.30 1.43
N HIS A 201 3.36 2.11 1.85
CA HIS A 201 2.90 2.33 3.22
C HIS A 201 3.28 1.18 4.16
N LEU A 202 3.64 0.01 3.62
CA LEU A 202 3.95 -1.21 4.38
C LEU A 202 5.44 -1.53 4.49
N LYS A 203 6.31 -0.64 4.06
CA LYS A 203 7.76 -0.87 4.13
C LYS A 203 8.19 -1.00 5.60
N ARG A 204 8.78 -2.13 5.90
CA ARG A 204 9.37 -2.37 7.22
C ARG A 204 10.77 -1.74 7.30
N PRO A 205 11.24 -1.36 8.51
CA PRO A 205 12.64 -1.01 8.72
C PRO A 205 13.60 -2.06 8.15
N GLU A 206 14.75 -1.64 7.71
CA GLU A 206 15.72 -2.54 7.05
C GLU A 206 16.21 -3.66 7.98
N ASP A 207 16.32 -3.37 9.28
CA ASP A 207 16.69 -4.29 10.35
C ASP A 207 15.52 -5.09 10.91
N SER A 208 14.31 -4.95 10.37
CA SER A 208 13.10 -5.62 10.88
C SER A 208 13.22 -7.13 10.86
N LEU A 209 12.63 -7.76 11.89
CA LEU A 209 12.57 -9.22 12.04
C LEU A 209 11.93 -9.89 10.82
N SER A 210 12.61 -10.86 10.25
CA SER A 210 12.13 -11.65 9.14
C SER A 210 12.68 -13.07 9.16
N ALA A 211 11.89 -14.00 9.65
CA ALA A 211 12.24 -15.42 9.63
C ALA A 211 12.58 -15.93 8.20
N ARG A 212 12.01 -15.29 7.17
CA ARG A 212 12.30 -15.62 5.77
C ARG A 212 13.73 -15.33 5.35
N ARG A 213 14.36 -14.32 5.94
CA ARG A 213 15.76 -13.92 5.65
C ARG A 213 16.78 -14.70 6.47
N MET A 214 16.39 -15.27 7.61
CA MET A 214 17.30 -15.92 8.54
C MET A 214 17.84 -17.25 8.00
N PRO A 215 19.16 -17.50 8.07
CA PRO A 215 19.73 -18.81 7.81
C PRO A 215 19.35 -19.79 8.93
N LYS A 216 19.25 -21.09 8.57
CA LYS A 216 18.90 -22.14 9.52
C LYS A 216 19.96 -22.30 10.60
N ASN A 217 21.21 -22.42 10.18
CA ASN A 217 22.33 -22.68 11.06
C ASN A 217 23.16 -21.43 11.29
N MET A 218 23.97 -21.45 12.33
CA MET A 218 24.97 -20.43 12.57
C MET A 218 25.94 -20.36 11.38
N PRO A 219 26.37 -19.15 10.97
CA PRO A 219 27.38 -18.98 9.94
C PRO A 219 28.70 -19.67 10.29
N LYS A 220 29.41 -20.12 9.27
CA LYS A 220 30.78 -20.64 9.43
C LYS A 220 31.70 -19.52 9.93
N GLU A 221 32.79 -19.90 10.59
CA GLU A 221 33.82 -18.98 11.06
C GLU A 221 34.34 -18.09 9.92
N GLY A 222 34.55 -16.81 10.22
CA GLY A 222 34.93 -15.79 9.22
C GLY A 222 33.83 -15.26 8.30
N ASN A 223 32.61 -15.82 8.34
CA ASN A 223 31.54 -15.42 7.44
C ASN A 223 30.24 -15.11 8.21
N ASN A 224 30.20 -13.94 8.85
CA ASN A 224 29.01 -13.54 9.59
C ASN A 224 27.83 -13.19 8.65
N TRP A 225 26.61 -13.48 9.12
CA TRP A 225 25.38 -13.14 8.44
C TRP A 225 24.82 -11.79 8.91
N GLY A 226 24.25 -11.08 7.98
CA GLY A 226 23.48 -9.85 8.19
C GLY A 226 22.56 -9.60 7.02
N ILE A 227 21.64 -8.66 7.18
CA ILE A 227 20.74 -8.23 6.11
C ILE A 227 21.53 -7.33 5.16
N GLU A 228 21.52 -7.65 3.88
CA GLU A 228 22.12 -6.80 2.86
C GLU A 228 21.19 -5.63 2.52
N VAL A 229 21.68 -4.42 2.79
CA VAL A 229 20.97 -3.17 2.48
C VAL A 229 21.81 -2.30 1.55
N THR A 230 21.18 -1.39 0.84
CA THR A 230 21.89 -0.41 0.01
C THR A 230 22.62 0.57 0.90
N LYS A 231 23.95 0.68 0.72
CA LYS A 231 24.75 1.68 1.42
C LYS A 231 24.34 3.08 0.97
N ARG A 232 24.03 3.94 1.94
CA ARG A 232 23.64 5.33 1.69
C ARG A 232 24.69 6.28 2.26
N ASP A 233 24.84 7.41 1.60
CA ASP A 233 25.64 8.51 2.12
C ASP A 233 25.00 9.05 3.41
N PRO A 234 25.74 9.22 4.51
CA PRO A 234 25.16 9.59 5.79
C PRO A 234 24.56 11.01 5.81
N ILE A 235 24.99 11.91 4.91
CA ILE A 235 24.52 13.29 4.86
C ILE A 235 23.37 13.44 3.86
N THR A 236 23.57 12.95 2.63
CA THR A 236 22.61 13.14 1.53
C THR A 236 21.55 12.04 1.45
N GLN A 237 21.72 10.95 2.21
CA GLN A 237 20.87 9.73 2.18
C GLN A 237 20.75 9.08 0.78
N LYS A 238 21.54 9.54 -0.19
CA LYS A 238 21.55 8.98 -1.54
C LYS A 238 22.29 7.63 -1.57
N PRO A 239 21.85 6.67 -2.40
CA PRO A 239 22.58 5.43 -2.61
C PRO A 239 24.00 5.69 -3.12
N ILE A 240 24.98 5.01 -2.53
CA ILE A 240 26.36 5.01 -3.03
C ILE A 240 26.44 3.92 -4.13
N CYS A 241 26.95 4.31 -5.30
CA CYS A 241 27.10 3.40 -6.42
C CYS A 241 28.55 2.93 -6.61
N ASN A 242 28.69 1.75 -7.16
CA ASN A 242 29.95 1.23 -7.68
C ASN A 242 30.27 1.87 -9.05
N PRO A 243 31.48 1.74 -9.57
CA PRO A 243 31.84 2.24 -10.90
C PRO A 243 31.00 1.66 -12.06
N ASP A 244 30.42 0.46 -11.88
CA ASP A 244 29.52 -0.20 -12.82
C ASP A 244 28.06 0.30 -12.74
N GLY A 245 27.77 1.29 -11.87
CA GLY A 245 26.43 1.84 -11.64
C GLY A 245 25.57 1.01 -10.70
N SER A 246 26.02 -0.13 -10.21
CA SER A 246 25.28 -0.92 -9.19
C SER A 246 25.37 -0.26 -7.81
N HIS A 247 24.37 -0.46 -6.98
CA HIS A 247 24.39 0.07 -5.61
C HIS A 247 25.32 -0.75 -4.71
N GLN A 248 26.18 -0.06 -3.97
CA GLN A 248 26.97 -0.71 -2.93
C GLN A 248 26.06 -1.32 -1.86
N LYS A 249 26.43 -2.52 -1.38
CA LYS A 249 25.70 -3.21 -0.32
C LYS A 249 26.53 -3.24 0.94
N VAL A 250 25.83 -3.14 2.07
CA VAL A 250 26.42 -3.32 3.41
C VAL A 250 25.53 -4.29 4.20
N LYS A 251 26.14 -5.10 5.05
CA LYS A 251 25.40 -5.98 5.95
C LYS A 251 25.13 -5.25 7.27
N ILE A 252 23.86 -5.18 7.65
CA ILE A 252 23.43 -4.69 8.96
C ILE A 252 22.91 -5.85 9.82
N ARG A 253 22.91 -5.67 11.13
CA ARG A 253 22.30 -6.64 12.05
C ARG A 253 20.78 -6.52 11.96
N MET A 254 20.09 -7.67 12.07
CA MET A 254 18.65 -7.71 12.31
C MET A 254 18.39 -7.30 13.77
N GLY A 255 17.32 -6.59 14.02
CA GLY A 255 16.91 -6.23 15.39
C GLY A 255 16.64 -7.44 16.25
N ASP A 256 16.64 -7.25 17.57
CA ASP A 256 16.38 -8.33 18.53
C ASP A 256 14.93 -8.80 18.49
N ALA A 257 14.73 -10.10 18.69
CA ALA A 257 13.41 -10.70 18.87
C ALA A 257 12.95 -10.57 20.33
N ARG A 258 11.82 -11.21 20.66
CA ARG A 258 11.32 -11.32 22.03
C ARG A 258 10.96 -12.77 22.37
N PHE A 259 11.16 -13.14 23.62
CA PHE A 259 10.59 -14.35 24.19
C PHE A 259 9.08 -14.18 24.44
N ALA A 260 8.39 -15.27 24.75
CA ALA A 260 6.96 -15.27 25.02
C ALA A 260 6.55 -14.38 26.22
N ASP A 261 7.44 -14.19 27.17
CA ASP A 261 7.28 -13.31 28.34
C ASP A 261 7.54 -11.82 28.01
N GLY A 262 7.90 -11.50 26.76
CA GLY A 262 8.20 -10.15 26.31
C GLY A 262 9.66 -9.70 26.52
N THR A 263 10.50 -10.51 27.16
CA THR A 263 11.91 -10.17 27.33
C THR A 263 12.67 -10.19 25.99
N PRO A 264 13.69 -9.33 25.80
CA PRO A 264 14.47 -9.32 24.57
C PRO A 264 15.21 -10.64 24.33
N GLN A 265 15.15 -11.13 23.10
CA GLN A 265 15.96 -12.26 22.64
C GLN A 265 16.99 -11.78 21.62
N PRO A 266 18.28 -11.61 22.01
CA PRO A 266 19.33 -11.25 21.08
C PRO A 266 19.51 -12.32 20.00
N LEU A 267 19.51 -11.91 18.74
CA LEU A 267 19.71 -12.81 17.60
C LEU A 267 21.19 -13.06 17.29
N TYR A 268 22.07 -12.29 17.92
CA TYR A 268 23.52 -12.40 17.79
C TYR A 268 24.10 -12.75 19.18
N PHE A 269 25.23 -13.46 19.18
CA PHE A 269 25.91 -13.79 20.45
C PHE A 269 26.35 -12.51 21.14
N PRO A 270 26.14 -12.41 22.47
CA PRO A 270 26.48 -11.23 23.25
C PRO A 270 27.99 -11.05 23.41
N GLU A 271 28.37 -9.87 23.90
CA GLU A 271 29.73 -9.54 24.28
C GLU A 271 30.28 -10.56 25.31
N GLY A 272 31.56 -10.92 25.18
CA GLY A 272 32.23 -11.93 26.02
C GLY A 272 31.96 -13.38 25.60
N HIS A 273 31.11 -13.67 24.65
CA HIS A 273 30.93 -15.01 24.10
C HIS A 273 32.02 -15.33 23.06
N ALA A 274 32.49 -16.60 23.00
CA ALA A 274 33.50 -17.05 22.04
C ALA A 274 33.14 -16.74 20.55
N ARG A 275 31.87 -16.51 20.26
CA ARG A 275 31.33 -16.10 18.94
C ARG A 275 30.59 -14.77 19.03
N GLU A 276 31.11 -13.84 19.77
CA GLU A 276 30.54 -12.50 19.91
C GLU A 276 30.19 -11.87 18.56
N GLY A 277 29.00 -11.29 18.48
CA GLY A 277 28.50 -10.58 17.30
C GLY A 277 28.13 -11.46 16.11
N VAL A 278 28.28 -12.79 16.20
CA VAL A 278 27.86 -13.72 15.14
C VAL A 278 26.39 -14.06 15.28
N PHE A 279 25.67 -14.16 14.16
CA PHE A 279 24.26 -14.54 14.12
C PHE A 279 24.08 -16.01 14.61
N LYS A 280 23.13 -16.23 15.51
CA LYS A 280 22.93 -17.54 16.17
C LYS A 280 22.35 -18.61 15.21
N GLY A 281 21.61 -18.22 14.18
CA GLY A 281 20.84 -19.14 13.34
C GLY A 281 19.48 -19.52 13.95
N MET A 282 18.53 -19.86 13.09
CA MET A 282 17.15 -20.20 13.52
C MET A 282 17.12 -21.37 14.51
N VAL A 283 18.00 -22.35 14.35
CA VAL A 283 18.07 -23.52 15.26
C VAL A 283 18.34 -23.07 16.69
N THR A 284 19.42 -22.33 16.91
CA THR A 284 19.79 -21.86 18.26
C THR A 284 18.74 -20.94 18.86
N ILE A 285 18.17 -20.03 18.06
CA ILE A 285 17.10 -19.10 18.47
C ILE A 285 15.86 -19.88 18.95
N LEU A 286 15.47 -20.95 18.24
CA LEU A 286 14.34 -21.80 18.63
C LEU A 286 14.65 -22.68 19.84
N GLU A 287 15.88 -23.20 19.96
CA GLU A 287 16.31 -23.96 21.12
C GLU A 287 16.32 -23.10 22.38
N GLU A 288 16.73 -21.85 22.31
CA GLU A 288 16.59 -20.87 23.41
C GLU A 288 15.12 -20.61 23.81
N ARG A 289 14.15 -20.79 22.90
CA ARG A 289 12.72 -20.74 23.18
C ARG A 289 12.15 -22.04 23.72
N GLY A 290 12.99 -23.05 23.96
CA GLY A 290 12.59 -24.36 24.52
C GLY A 290 12.17 -25.42 23.49
N PHE A 291 12.26 -25.13 22.19
CA PHE A 291 11.99 -26.12 21.15
C PHE A 291 13.17 -27.11 21.04
N GLN A 292 12.88 -28.40 20.97
CA GLN A 292 13.93 -29.44 20.92
C GLN A 292 14.14 -29.97 19.50
N ASN A 293 15.36 -30.45 19.21
CA ASN A 293 15.71 -31.13 17.95
C ASN A 293 15.51 -30.27 16.69
N MET A 294 15.66 -28.94 16.77
CA MET A 294 15.44 -28.02 15.68
C MET A 294 16.40 -28.21 14.51
N SER A 295 17.60 -28.79 14.77
CA SER A 295 18.55 -29.18 13.73
C SER A 295 17.98 -30.18 12.70
N LYS A 296 17.05 -31.06 13.13
CA LYS A 296 16.37 -32.05 12.26
C LYS A 296 15.22 -31.47 11.45
N ILE A 297 14.66 -30.34 11.86
CA ILE A 297 13.55 -29.69 11.16
C ILE A 297 14.08 -28.90 9.96
N ARG A 298 13.38 -28.92 8.83
CA ARG A 298 13.76 -28.13 7.64
C ARG A 298 13.71 -26.63 7.93
N ALA A 299 14.55 -25.85 7.26
CA ALA A 299 14.53 -24.39 7.40
C ALA A 299 13.17 -23.80 6.98
N GLU A 300 12.64 -24.31 5.86
CA GLU A 300 11.40 -23.84 5.25
C GLU A 300 10.69 -24.95 4.48
N CYS A 301 9.39 -24.80 4.26
CA CYS A 301 8.64 -25.58 3.30
C CYS A 301 8.94 -25.11 1.86
N LYS A 302 8.84 -26.03 0.88
CA LYS A 302 9.12 -25.72 -0.53
C LYS A 302 8.35 -24.47 -0.99
N GLY A 303 9.09 -23.48 -1.52
CA GLY A 303 8.55 -22.20 -1.98
C GLY A 303 7.86 -21.36 -0.91
N PHE A 304 8.22 -21.54 0.36
CA PHE A 304 7.61 -20.88 1.53
C PHE A 304 6.12 -21.21 1.74
N LYS A 305 5.60 -22.20 1.03
CA LYS A 305 4.19 -22.62 1.12
C LYS A 305 4.04 -23.69 2.20
N CYS A 306 3.64 -23.28 3.39
CA CYS A 306 3.22 -24.19 4.46
C CYS A 306 1.74 -24.56 4.25
N LEU A 307 1.34 -25.77 4.68
CA LEU A 307 -0.07 -26.16 4.67
C LEU A 307 -0.89 -25.19 5.56
N PRO A 308 -2.13 -24.88 5.17
CA PRO A 308 -3.03 -24.10 6.03
C PRO A 308 -3.12 -24.73 7.43
N GLY A 309 -3.07 -23.93 8.47
CA GLY A 309 -3.12 -24.39 9.87
C GLY A 309 -1.83 -25.04 10.41
N ALA A 310 -0.81 -25.29 9.59
CA ALA A 310 0.45 -25.85 10.09
C ALA A 310 1.21 -24.83 10.94
N THR A 311 1.64 -25.22 12.15
CA THR A 311 2.35 -24.39 13.11
C THR A 311 3.82 -24.76 13.29
N SER A 312 4.19 -26.02 13.03
CA SER A 312 5.51 -26.58 13.35
C SER A 312 6.22 -27.28 12.19
N CYS A 313 5.78 -27.08 10.94
CA CYS A 313 6.27 -27.79 9.76
C CYS A 313 7.71 -27.41 9.33
N CYS A 314 8.24 -26.27 9.76
CA CYS A 314 9.59 -25.79 9.48
C CYS A 314 9.99 -24.69 10.46
N CYS A 315 11.31 -24.44 10.59
CA CYS A 315 11.83 -23.44 11.53
C CYS A 315 11.21 -22.04 11.29
N ARG A 316 11.04 -21.62 10.04
CA ARG A 316 10.45 -20.31 9.71
C ARG A 316 8.99 -20.19 10.16
N ARG A 317 8.20 -21.26 10.04
CA ARG A 317 6.82 -21.26 10.52
C ARG A 317 6.74 -21.16 12.03
N ILE A 318 7.61 -21.88 12.74
CA ILE A 318 7.68 -21.83 14.21
C ILE A 318 8.07 -20.43 14.70
N LEU A 319 9.03 -19.77 14.02
CA LEU A 319 9.44 -18.40 14.35
C LEU A 319 8.38 -17.35 14.05
N TYR A 320 7.49 -17.63 13.11
CA TYR A 320 6.41 -16.72 12.71
C TYR A 320 5.24 -16.72 13.70
N ASN A 321 4.97 -17.85 14.31
CA ASN A 321 3.90 -18.03 15.32
C ASN A 321 4.38 -17.61 16.71
#